data_f5072a86c3c0fed5565658a45a053f7c
#
_entry.id   f5072a86c3c0fed5565658a45a053f7c
#
_cell.length_a   1.000
_cell.length_b   1.000
_cell.length_c   1.000
_cell.angle_alpha   90.00
_cell.angle_beta   90.00
_cell.angle_gamma   90.00
#
_symmetry.space_group_name_H-M   'P 1'
#
loop_
_entity.id
_entity.type
_entity.pdbx_description
1 polymer ?
#
loop_
_entity_poly.entity_id
_entity_poly.type
_entity_poly.pdbx_seq_one_letter_code
_entity_poly.pdbx_strand_id
1 'polypeptide(L)'
;MIDCREVTEKTAETLVKASTVFRPDQIEADRRAAENEDSPHAKWVLNNILENAEIAESKVFPLCDDTGIPHLFLEVGEECAVPAGFYKAVEEGVAKGLRMLPGRPMAVMGDDAERISQSKGLSEDSGALAMAPIQTRHVPGKDIRLTVMMYGGGPEIRGKTLRVFHKHSVDTVINEMIAWGTEGAKLLGCLPCVLAFGIGRSNYEAASLGMEAMAKGDFRVQSEMEKRITDAVNESGYGALGLGGKTTVLGTFVKVGPQRASGIRVVSMRLGCCFDPRRAECLFEG
;
A
#
# COMPACT_ATOMS: atom_id res chain seq x y z
N MET A 1 -6.94 0.32 30.15
CA MET A 1 -6.37 1.65 29.75
C MET A 1 -5.13 1.38 28.92
N ILE A 2 -5.07 1.92 27.71
CA ILE A 2 -3.97 1.71 26.75
C ILE A 2 -2.66 2.31 27.33
N ASP A 3 -1.60 1.50 27.41
CA ASP A 3 -0.26 1.93 27.87
C ASP A 3 0.56 2.41 26.67
N CYS A 4 1.12 3.63 26.76
CA CYS A 4 1.96 4.20 25.70
C CYS A 4 3.24 3.38 25.43
N ARG A 5 3.77 2.66 26.39
CA ARG A 5 4.91 1.75 26.15
C ARG A 5 4.49 0.58 25.27
N GLU A 6 3.32 -0.02 25.57
CA GLU A 6 2.76 -1.07 24.73
C GLU A 6 2.47 -0.56 23.31
N VAL A 7 1.99 0.68 23.17
CA VAL A 7 1.78 1.31 21.85
C VAL A 7 3.09 1.38 21.07
N THR A 8 4.17 1.84 21.68
CA THR A 8 5.49 1.90 21.03
C THR A 8 5.96 0.52 20.57
N GLU A 9 5.90 -0.49 21.45
CA GLU A 9 6.36 -1.84 21.12
C GLU A 9 5.52 -2.48 20.02
N LYS A 10 4.20 -2.51 20.17
CA LYS A 10 3.29 -3.10 19.18
C LYS A 10 3.37 -2.38 17.82
N THR A 11 3.55 -1.06 17.81
CA THR A 11 3.74 -0.32 16.55
C THR A 11 5.03 -0.75 15.85
N ALA A 12 6.14 -0.86 16.61
CA ALA A 12 7.42 -1.30 16.06
C ALA A 12 7.34 -2.72 15.48
N GLU A 13 6.80 -3.67 16.24
CA GLU A 13 6.59 -5.06 15.80
C GLU A 13 5.69 -5.13 14.56
N THR A 14 4.62 -4.32 14.53
CA THR A 14 3.70 -4.28 13.39
C THR A 14 4.37 -3.74 12.13
N LEU A 15 5.24 -2.73 12.25
CA LEU A 15 6.03 -2.22 11.13
C LEU A 15 6.99 -3.30 10.59
N VAL A 16 7.72 -3.98 11.47
CA VAL A 16 8.61 -5.08 11.08
C VAL A 16 7.80 -6.17 10.37
N LYS A 17 6.67 -6.58 10.94
CA LYS A 17 5.79 -7.59 10.33
C LYS A 17 5.27 -7.15 8.97
N ALA A 18 4.85 -5.89 8.81
CA ALA A 18 4.42 -5.35 7.52
C ALA A 18 5.51 -5.44 6.45
N SER A 19 6.77 -5.31 6.86
CA SER A 19 7.92 -5.27 5.96
C SER A 19 8.51 -6.64 5.64
N THR A 20 8.20 -7.67 6.43
CA THR A 20 8.88 -8.98 6.37
C THR A 20 7.95 -10.15 6.09
N VAL A 21 6.62 -9.95 6.18
CA VAL A 21 5.64 -11.04 6.10
C VAL A 21 4.57 -10.74 5.06
N PHE A 22 4.40 -11.61 4.09
CA PHE A 22 3.23 -11.59 3.22
C PHE A 22 1.98 -12.05 3.97
N ARG A 23 0.86 -11.40 3.67
CA ARG A 23 -0.44 -11.84 4.18
C ARG A 23 -0.89 -13.14 3.49
N PRO A 24 -1.70 -13.97 4.18
CA PRO A 24 -2.21 -15.21 3.59
C PRO A 24 -2.96 -15.02 2.27
N ASP A 25 -3.77 -13.95 2.15
CA ASP A 25 -4.52 -13.65 0.92
C ASP A 25 -3.59 -13.30 -0.26
N GLN A 26 -2.45 -12.66 0.02
CA GLN A 26 -1.44 -12.34 -0.98
C GLN A 26 -0.69 -13.59 -1.44
N ILE A 27 -0.24 -14.44 -0.50
CA ILE A 27 0.40 -15.71 -0.82
C ILE A 27 -0.52 -16.58 -1.70
N GLU A 28 -1.81 -16.65 -1.36
CA GLU A 28 -2.81 -17.38 -2.15
C GLU A 28 -2.96 -16.79 -3.56
N ALA A 29 -2.92 -15.47 -3.70
CA ALA A 29 -3.02 -14.80 -5.00
C ALA A 29 -1.78 -15.06 -5.85
N ASP A 30 -0.57 -14.96 -5.29
CA ASP A 30 0.68 -15.26 -5.99
C ASP A 30 0.78 -16.72 -6.39
N ARG A 31 0.35 -17.67 -5.54
CA ARG A 31 0.29 -19.09 -5.88
C ARG A 31 -0.66 -19.35 -7.05
N ARG A 32 -1.87 -18.79 -7.02
CA ARG A 32 -2.81 -18.91 -8.15
C ARG A 32 -2.23 -18.32 -9.43
N ALA A 33 -1.53 -17.19 -9.35
CA ALA A 33 -0.86 -16.59 -10.50
C ALA A 33 0.22 -17.54 -11.06
N ALA A 34 1.07 -18.12 -10.21
CA ALA A 34 2.11 -19.08 -10.62
C ALA A 34 1.54 -20.38 -11.22
N GLU A 35 0.45 -20.90 -10.65
CA GLU A 35 -0.22 -22.11 -11.15
C GLU A 35 -0.84 -21.89 -12.53
N ASN A 36 -1.44 -20.73 -12.78
CA ASN A 36 -2.13 -20.39 -14.03
C ASN A 36 -1.19 -19.84 -15.12
N GLU A 37 0.09 -19.60 -14.82
CA GLU A 37 1.04 -19.02 -15.76
C GLU A 37 1.59 -20.07 -16.72
N ASP A 38 1.58 -19.75 -18.01
CA ASP A 38 2.11 -20.62 -19.08
C ASP A 38 3.54 -20.24 -19.49
N SER A 39 3.93 -18.97 -19.33
CA SER A 39 5.28 -18.50 -19.63
C SER A 39 6.28 -19.06 -18.62
N PRO A 40 7.29 -19.85 -19.03
CA PRO A 40 8.30 -20.38 -18.10
C PRO A 40 9.06 -19.29 -17.35
N HIS A 41 9.34 -18.16 -17.99
CA HIS A 41 10.04 -17.04 -17.37
C HIS A 41 9.17 -16.32 -16.33
N ALA A 42 7.92 -16.01 -16.67
CA ALA A 42 6.99 -15.39 -15.73
C ALA A 42 6.70 -16.31 -14.54
N LYS A 43 6.52 -17.61 -14.79
CA LYS A 43 6.33 -18.61 -13.72
C LYS A 43 7.55 -18.70 -12.80
N TRP A 44 8.76 -18.65 -13.36
CA TRP A 44 9.98 -18.63 -12.58
C TRP A 44 10.03 -17.38 -11.68
N VAL A 45 9.67 -16.20 -12.18
CA VAL A 45 9.61 -14.96 -11.37
C VAL A 45 8.59 -15.09 -10.24
N LEU A 46 7.37 -15.55 -10.52
CA LEU A 46 6.32 -15.72 -9.50
C LEU A 46 6.75 -16.68 -8.39
N ASN A 47 7.41 -17.79 -8.74
CA ASN A 47 7.96 -18.72 -7.75
C ASN A 47 9.06 -18.06 -6.89
N ASN A 48 9.92 -17.22 -7.50
CA ASN A 48 10.95 -16.49 -6.73
C ASN A 48 10.35 -15.44 -5.79
N ILE A 49 9.22 -14.82 -6.16
CA ILE A 49 8.48 -13.92 -5.25
C ILE A 49 8.00 -14.69 -4.01
N LEU A 50 7.43 -15.88 -4.20
CA LEU A 50 6.98 -16.74 -3.10
C LEU A 50 8.16 -17.23 -2.23
N GLU A 51 9.26 -17.67 -2.86
CA GLU A 51 10.49 -18.06 -2.13
C GLU A 51 11.07 -16.89 -1.33
N ASN A 52 11.11 -15.69 -1.93
CA ASN A 52 11.54 -14.47 -1.22
C ASN A 52 10.66 -14.20 0.01
N ALA A 53 9.35 -14.40 -0.09
CA ALA A 53 8.44 -14.21 1.04
C ALA A 53 8.74 -15.20 2.18
N GLU A 54 8.99 -16.47 1.88
CA GLU A 54 9.36 -17.49 2.87
C GLU A 54 10.71 -17.17 3.56
N ILE A 55 11.71 -16.73 2.78
CA ILE A 55 13.01 -16.34 3.32
C ILE A 55 12.88 -15.08 4.20
N ALA A 56 12.13 -14.08 3.72
CA ALA A 56 11.93 -12.83 4.45
C ALA A 56 11.27 -13.07 5.81
N GLU A 57 10.21 -13.88 5.86
CA GLU A 57 9.52 -14.22 7.10
C GLU A 57 10.41 -15.03 8.04
N SER A 58 11.06 -16.09 7.55
CA SER A 58 11.86 -16.99 8.38
C SER A 58 13.12 -16.35 8.98
N LYS A 59 13.70 -15.36 8.28
CA LYS A 59 14.93 -14.67 8.68
C LYS A 59 14.71 -13.25 9.20
N VAL A 60 13.46 -12.78 9.22
CA VAL A 60 13.08 -11.40 9.53
C VAL A 60 13.88 -10.41 8.65
N PHE A 61 13.92 -10.68 7.35
CA PHE A 61 14.52 -9.80 6.34
C PHE A 61 13.45 -8.99 5.60
N PRO A 62 13.79 -7.77 5.14
CA PRO A 62 12.87 -7.00 4.30
C PRO A 62 12.46 -7.76 3.03
N LEU A 63 11.16 -7.75 2.70
CA LEU A 63 10.63 -8.27 1.45
C LEU A 63 11.22 -7.58 0.21
N CYS A 64 11.62 -6.32 0.36
CA CYS A 64 12.16 -5.48 -0.71
C CYS A 64 13.27 -4.59 -0.18
N ASP A 65 14.26 -4.29 -1.01
CA ASP A 65 15.34 -3.34 -0.72
C ASP A 65 14.83 -1.88 -0.58
N ASP A 66 13.70 -1.54 -1.18
CA ASP A 66 12.98 -0.29 -0.92
C ASP A 66 12.23 -0.40 0.41
N THR A 67 12.77 0.20 1.46
CA THR A 67 12.14 0.21 2.78
C THR A 67 10.72 0.78 2.72
N GLY A 68 10.49 1.78 1.88
CA GLY A 68 9.20 2.46 1.75
C GLY A 68 8.94 3.47 2.85
N ILE A 69 7.90 4.27 2.67
CA ILE A 69 7.43 5.27 3.63
C ILE A 69 6.33 4.64 4.50
N PRO A 70 6.42 4.73 5.84
CA PRO A 70 5.36 4.24 6.72
C PRO A 70 4.08 5.06 6.56
N HIS A 71 2.99 4.42 6.16
CA HIS A 71 1.63 4.96 6.13
C HIS A 71 0.80 4.27 7.21
N LEU A 72 0.13 5.06 8.03
CA LEU A 72 -0.59 4.56 9.19
C LEU A 72 -2.07 4.90 9.10
N PHE A 73 -2.88 3.91 9.43
CA PHE A 73 -4.35 4.03 9.48
C PHE A 73 -4.81 3.62 10.86
N LEU A 74 -5.54 4.52 11.52
CA LEU A 74 -6.14 4.29 12.83
C LEU A 74 -7.65 4.17 12.71
N GLU A 75 -8.19 3.08 13.19
CA GLU A 75 -9.61 2.93 13.49
C GLU A 75 -9.77 3.07 15.00
N VAL A 76 -10.36 4.18 15.42
CA VAL A 76 -10.54 4.52 16.84
C VAL A 76 -11.98 4.28 17.23
N GLY A 77 -12.20 3.43 18.22
CA GLY A 77 -13.52 3.18 18.78
C GLY A 77 -14.14 4.45 19.34
N GLU A 78 -15.43 4.69 19.07
CA GLU A 78 -16.15 5.88 19.55
C GLU A 78 -16.21 5.97 21.09
N GLU A 79 -16.09 4.84 21.76
CA GLU A 79 -16.05 4.75 23.23
C GLU A 79 -14.61 4.74 23.78
N CYS A 80 -13.61 4.83 22.92
CA CYS A 80 -12.21 4.79 23.31
C CYS A 80 -11.73 6.14 23.85
N ALA A 81 -11.17 6.13 25.06
CA ALA A 81 -10.42 7.26 25.57
C ALA A 81 -8.95 7.16 25.08
N VAL A 82 -8.61 7.83 23.98
CA VAL A 82 -7.24 7.88 23.48
C VAL A 82 -6.33 8.53 24.54
N PRO A 83 -5.32 7.84 25.07
CA PRO A 83 -4.49 8.38 26.14
C PRO A 83 -3.60 9.52 25.66
N ALA A 84 -3.27 10.44 26.57
CA ALA A 84 -2.28 11.48 26.31
C ALA A 84 -0.93 10.81 25.94
N GLY A 85 -0.29 11.32 24.86
CA GLY A 85 0.97 10.74 24.37
C GLY A 85 0.84 9.57 23.39
N PHE A 86 -0.38 9.08 23.09
CA PHE A 86 -0.60 7.97 22.16
C PHE A 86 0.08 8.20 20.79
N TYR A 87 -0.16 9.32 20.15
CA TYR A 87 0.41 9.61 18.82
C TYR A 87 1.94 9.69 18.86
N LYS A 88 2.50 10.26 19.93
CA LYS A 88 3.96 10.28 20.14
C LYS A 88 4.51 8.85 20.32
N ALA A 89 3.83 8.01 21.06
CA ALA A 89 4.21 6.60 21.22
C ALA A 89 4.16 5.83 19.88
N VAL A 90 3.19 6.14 19.01
CA VAL A 90 3.14 5.60 17.64
C VAL A 90 4.35 6.07 16.82
N GLU A 91 4.71 7.37 16.85
CA GLU A 91 5.90 7.89 16.17
C GLU A 91 7.20 7.23 16.65
N GLU A 92 7.36 7.11 17.97
CA GLU A 92 8.49 6.42 18.60
C GLU A 92 8.53 4.94 18.18
N GLY A 93 7.36 4.30 18.08
CA GLY A 93 7.22 2.91 17.61
C GLY A 93 7.65 2.75 16.15
N VAL A 94 7.25 3.68 15.28
CA VAL A 94 7.70 3.69 13.88
C VAL A 94 9.22 3.82 13.79
N ALA A 95 9.81 4.80 14.48
CA ALA A 95 11.25 5.01 14.49
C ALA A 95 12.00 3.76 15.04
N LYS A 96 11.47 3.14 16.08
CA LYS A 96 12.00 1.90 16.64
C LYS A 96 11.91 0.75 15.64
N GLY A 97 10.75 0.56 15.01
CA GLY A 97 10.53 -0.50 14.01
C GLY A 97 11.47 -0.38 12.82
N LEU A 98 11.69 0.84 12.31
CA LEU A 98 12.63 1.10 11.22
C LEU A 98 14.09 0.75 11.59
N ARG A 99 14.49 0.93 12.85
CA ARG A 99 15.81 0.49 13.34
C ARG A 99 15.90 -1.02 13.55
N MET A 100 14.82 -1.67 13.96
CA MET A 100 14.75 -3.13 14.13
C MET A 100 14.74 -3.85 12.78
N LEU A 101 14.04 -3.30 11.80
CA LEU A 101 14.10 -3.74 10.43
C LEU A 101 15.46 -3.30 9.86
N PRO A 102 16.28 -4.18 9.25
CA PRO A 102 17.52 -3.73 8.60
C PRO A 102 17.19 -2.94 7.33
N GLY A 103 16.48 -1.82 7.52
CA GLY A 103 16.06 -0.91 6.47
C GLY A 103 17.17 0.04 6.05
N ARG A 104 17.05 0.60 4.85
CA ARG A 104 18.00 1.61 4.36
C ARG A 104 17.72 2.96 5.05
N PRO A 105 18.76 3.74 5.41
CA PRO A 105 18.60 5.12 5.80
C PRO A 105 18.05 5.93 4.61
N MET A 106 16.86 6.54 4.76
CA MET A 106 16.18 7.23 3.66
C MET A 106 15.74 8.65 4.01
N ALA A 107 15.90 9.07 5.27
CA ALA A 107 15.53 10.42 5.70
C ALA A 107 16.49 11.46 5.14
N VAL A 108 15.97 12.38 4.31
CA VAL A 108 16.74 13.51 3.74
C VAL A 108 16.93 14.58 4.80
N MET A 109 18.19 15.01 4.99
CA MET A 109 18.56 16.03 5.97
C MET A 109 18.44 17.47 5.42
N GLY A 110 18.44 18.44 6.32
CA GLY A 110 18.51 19.86 6.02
C GLY A 110 17.21 20.63 6.19
N ASP A 111 17.24 21.92 5.81
CA ASP A 111 16.07 22.76 5.72
C ASP A 111 15.18 22.43 4.51
N ASP A 112 14.13 23.21 4.27
CA ASP A 112 13.18 22.91 3.19
C ASP A 112 13.83 22.89 1.80
N ALA A 113 14.71 23.83 1.50
CA ALA A 113 15.40 23.91 0.21
C ALA A 113 16.42 22.78 0.05
N GLU A 114 17.16 22.48 1.11
CA GLU A 114 18.12 21.40 1.17
C GLU A 114 17.47 20.03 1.05
N ARG A 115 16.27 19.84 1.68
CA ARG A 115 15.47 18.60 1.52
C ARG A 115 14.96 18.44 0.11
N ILE A 116 14.47 19.49 -0.54
CA ILE A 116 14.01 19.44 -1.93
C ILE A 116 15.15 19.02 -2.87
N SER A 117 16.34 19.58 -2.68
CA SER A 117 17.54 19.31 -3.52
C SER A 117 18.37 18.11 -3.06
N GLN A 118 18.06 17.55 -1.88
CA GLN A 118 18.85 16.49 -1.22
C GLN A 118 20.33 16.87 -1.03
N SER A 119 20.65 18.18 -0.91
CA SER A 119 22.03 18.69 -0.89
C SER A 119 22.78 18.38 0.40
N LYS A 120 22.09 18.08 1.52
CA LYS A 120 22.70 17.67 2.79
C LYS A 120 22.84 16.15 2.96
N GLY A 121 22.42 15.36 1.95
CA GLY A 121 22.46 13.91 2.01
C GLY A 121 21.40 13.31 2.92
N LEU A 122 21.65 12.10 3.38
CA LEU A 122 20.72 11.28 4.18
C LEU A 122 21.20 11.15 5.62
N SER A 123 20.24 11.02 6.54
CA SER A 123 20.53 10.60 7.91
C SER A 123 21.03 9.16 7.91
N GLU A 124 22.05 8.84 8.70
CA GLU A 124 22.52 7.47 8.89
C GLU A 124 21.56 6.61 9.75
N ASP A 125 20.69 7.27 10.53
CA ASP A 125 19.67 6.60 11.33
C ASP A 125 18.46 6.25 10.49
N SER A 126 18.18 4.97 10.28
CA SER A 126 16.98 4.49 9.57
C SER A 126 15.68 4.93 10.25
N GLY A 127 15.70 5.10 11.58
CA GLY A 127 14.56 5.58 12.36
C GLY A 127 14.25 7.08 12.19
N ALA A 128 15.10 7.83 11.50
CA ALA A 128 14.85 9.25 11.20
C ALA A 128 13.82 9.45 10.08
N LEU A 129 13.44 8.40 9.34
CA LEU A 129 12.41 8.49 8.30
C LEU A 129 11.04 8.73 8.94
N ALA A 130 10.51 9.93 8.74
CA ALA A 130 9.18 10.28 9.23
C ALA A 130 8.08 9.49 8.52
N MET A 131 7.06 9.09 9.26
CA MET A 131 5.85 8.52 8.68
C MET A 131 5.02 9.57 7.93
N ALA A 132 4.20 9.13 6.99
CA ALA A 132 3.18 9.96 6.37
C ALA A 132 2.11 10.41 7.41
N PRO A 133 1.34 11.47 7.15
CA PRO A 133 0.24 11.86 8.03
C PRO A 133 -0.72 10.70 8.29
N ILE A 134 -1.06 10.48 9.56
CA ILE A 134 -1.94 9.40 9.98
C ILE A 134 -3.37 9.64 9.47
N GLN A 135 -3.96 8.65 8.84
CA GLN A 135 -5.39 8.63 8.54
C GLN A 135 -6.16 8.02 9.72
N THR A 136 -7.12 8.77 10.25
CA THR A 136 -7.94 8.31 11.38
C THR A 136 -9.40 8.20 10.97
N ARG A 137 -10.07 7.11 11.39
CA ARG A 137 -11.50 6.90 11.29
C ARG A 137 -12.07 6.53 12.66
N HIS A 138 -13.25 7.03 12.96
CA HIS A 138 -14.03 6.56 14.10
C HIS A 138 -14.89 5.37 13.68
N VAL A 139 -14.92 4.35 14.53
CA VAL A 139 -15.67 3.11 14.35
C VAL A 139 -16.40 2.75 15.65
N PRO A 140 -17.48 1.98 15.62
CA PRO A 140 -18.11 1.48 16.85
C PRO A 140 -17.12 0.67 17.69
N GLY A 141 -17.24 0.77 19.04
CA GLY A 141 -16.42 0.00 19.97
C GLY A 141 -15.48 0.86 20.81
N LYS A 142 -14.59 0.19 21.55
CA LYS A 142 -13.70 0.82 22.53
C LYS A 142 -12.21 0.66 22.20
N ASP A 143 -11.86 -0.10 21.18
CA ASP A 143 -10.48 -0.43 20.85
C ASP A 143 -9.91 0.50 19.79
N ILE A 144 -8.58 0.53 19.68
CA ILE A 144 -7.88 1.18 18.58
C ILE A 144 -7.20 0.11 17.74
N ARG A 145 -7.53 0.07 16.44
CA ARG A 145 -6.80 -0.75 15.45
C ARG A 145 -5.82 0.12 14.71
N LEU A 146 -4.57 -0.27 14.71
CA LEU A 146 -3.51 0.33 13.90
C LEU A 146 -3.18 -0.59 12.73
N THR A 147 -3.28 -0.08 11.50
CA THR A 147 -2.70 -0.70 10.31
C THR A 147 -1.44 0.09 9.92
N VAL A 148 -0.33 -0.59 9.80
CA VAL A 148 0.92 -0.07 9.23
C VAL A 148 1.06 -0.62 7.83
N MET A 149 1.30 0.27 6.85
CA MET A 149 1.59 -0.08 5.46
C MET A 149 2.89 0.61 5.04
N MET A 150 3.86 -0.19 4.59
CA MET A 150 5.10 0.33 4.02
C MET A 150 4.90 0.49 2.51
N TYR A 151 5.07 1.71 2.00
CA TYR A 151 4.76 2.03 0.61
C TYR A 151 5.97 2.58 -0.14
N GLY A 152 6.38 1.87 -1.19
CA GLY A 152 7.62 2.13 -1.93
C GLY A 152 7.58 3.35 -2.85
N GLY A 153 8.76 3.95 -3.11
CA GLY A 153 8.90 5.11 -3.97
C GLY A 153 8.67 4.81 -5.46
N GLY A 154 9.03 3.62 -5.92
CA GLY A 154 8.77 3.17 -7.29
C GLY A 154 7.29 3.18 -7.65
N PRO A 155 6.41 2.56 -6.86
CA PRO A 155 4.97 2.67 -6.98
C PRO A 155 4.43 4.09 -6.83
N GLU A 156 4.91 4.87 -5.86
CA GLU A 156 4.40 6.21 -5.57
C GLU A 156 4.51 7.16 -6.76
N ILE A 157 5.64 7.17 -7.45
CA ILE A 157 5.86 8.07 -8.60
C ILE A 157 5.02 7.73 -9.84
N ARG A 158 4.31 6.59 -9.86
CA ARG A 158 3.34 6.20 -10.91
C ARG A 158 1.91 6.51 -10.52
N GLY A 159 1.67 6.90 -9.26
CA GLY A 159 0.36 7.34 -8.79
C GLY A 159 -0.08 8.63 -9.48
N LYS A 160 -1.39 8.78 -9.66
CA LYS A 160 -1.98 10.02 -10.18
C LYS A 160 -3.37 10.25 -9.61
N THR A 161 -3.76 11.53 -9.52
CA THR A 161 -5.12 11.92 -9.11
C THR A 161 -5.64 12.96 -10.11
N LEU A 162 -6.64 12.57 -10.90
CA LEU A 162 -7.18 13.39 -11.98
C LEU A 162 -8.70 13.37 -11.99
N ARG A 163 -9.28 14.36 -12.69
CA ARG A 163 -10.71 14.39 -13.01
C ARG A 163 -11.04 13.50 -14.19
N VAL A 164 -12.15 12.78 -14.12
CA VAL A 164 -12.72 12.01 -15.22
C VAL A 164 -14.12 12.53 -15.51
N PHE A 165 -14.42 12.87 -16.78
CA PHE A 165 -15.75 13.22 -17.23
C PHE A 165 -16.57 11.95 -17.42
N HIS A 166 -17.52 11.67 -16.51
CA HIS A 166 -18.22 10.39 -16.46
C HIS A 166 -19.31 10.21 -17.54
N LYS A 167 -19.78 11.28 -18.16
CA LYS A 167 -20.82 11.22 -19.23
C LYS A 167 -22.04 10.36 -18.86
N HIS A 168 -22.42 10.35 -17.60
CA HIS A 168 -23.46 9.49 -17.00
C HIS A 168 -23.26 7.98 -17.23
N SER A 169 -22.00 7.54 -17.41
CA SER A 169 -21.63 6.13 -17.61
C SER A 169 -20.52 5.73 -16.63
N VAL A 170 -20.74 4.66 -15.88
CA VAL A 170 -19.72 4.03 -15.05
C VAL A 170 -18.59 3.45 -15.91
N ASP A 171 -18.93 2.92 -17.09
CA ASP A 171 -17.95 2.34 -18.01
C ASP A 171 -16.92 3.36 -18.49
N THR A 172 -17.33 4.62 -18.68
CA THR A 172 -16.40 5.70 -19.01
C THR A 172 -15.32 5.86 -17.93
N VAL A 173 -15.71 5.80 -16.66
CA VAL A 173 -14.78 5.92 -15.53
C VAL A 173 -13.90 4.68 -15.43
N ILE A 174 -14.48 3.48 -15.53
CA ILE A 174 -13.72 2.22 -15.46
C ILE A 174 -12.70 2.13 -16.61
N ASN A 175 -13.06 2.52 -17.83
CA ASN A 175 -12.15 2.49 -18.98
C ASN A 175 -10.94 3.44 -18.78
N GLU A 176 -11.14 4.61 -18.17
CA GLU A 176 -10.02 5.49 -17.78
C GLU A 176 -9.15 4.83 -16.71
N MET A 177 -9.74 4.18 -15.71
CA MET A 177 -9.00 3.46 -14.67
C MET A 177 -8.17 2.32 -15.28
N ILE A 178 -8.72 1.56 -16.21
CA ILE A 178 -8.02 0.50 -16.96
C ILE A 178 -6.83 1.09 -17.74
N ALA A 179 -7.07 2.18 -18.50
CA ALA A 179 -6.02 2.83 -19.29
C ALA A 179 -4.86 3.32 -18.39
N TRP A 180 -5.19 3.93 -17.24
CA TRP A 180 -4.16 4.38 -16.29
C TRP A 180 -3.43 3.22 -15.62
N GLY A 181 -4.15 2.15 -15.25
CA GLY A 181 -3.56 0.94 -14.68
C GLY A 181 -2.59 0.28 -15.64
N THR A 182 -2.97 0.15 -16.91
CA THR A 182 -2.12 -0.41 -17.98
C THR A 182 -0.85 0.42 -18.20
N GLU A 183 -1.00 1.75 -18.30
CA GLU A 183 0.14 2.67 -18.42
C GLU A 183 1.07 2.58 -17.20
N GLY A 184 0.50 2.63 -15.99
CA GLY A 184 1.26 2.56 -14.75
C GLY A 184 2.00 1.25 -14.59
N ALA A 185 1.36 0.12 -14.88
CA ALA A 185 1.99 -1.21 -14.85
C ALA A 185 3.16 -1.30 -15.83
N LYS A 186 2.99 -0.81 -17.08
CA LYS A 186 4.07 -0.78 -18.07
C LYS A 186 5.32 -0.05 -17.58
N LEU A 187 5.14 1.01 -16.78
CA LEU A 187 6.23 1.86 -16.30
C LEU A 187 6.83 1.39 -14.96
N LEU A 188 6.17 0.48 -14.25
CA LEU A 188 6.58 0.08 -12.91
C LEU A 188 7.77 -0.87 -12.91
N GLY A 189 7.77 -1.87 -13.79
CA GLY A 189 8.82 -2.89 -13.88
C GLY A 189 8.70 -4.03 -12.88
N CYS A 190 8.43 -3.75 -11.61
CA CYS A 190 8.27 -4.78 -10.55
C CYS A 190 6.87 -5.39 -10.57
N LEU A 191 6.57 -6.19 -11.58
CA LEU A 191 5.29 -6.88 -11.79
C LEU A 191 5.32 -8.32 -11.23
N PRO A 192 4.15 -8.92 -10.89
CA PRO A 192 2.81 -8.35 -11.02
C PRO A 192 2.56 -7.24 -10.02
N CYS A 193 1.86 -6.21 -10.43
CA CYS A 193 1.52 -5.09 -9.56
C CYS A 193 0.13 -5.26 -8.90
N VAL A 194 -0.16 -4.37 -7.97
CA VAL A 194 -1.48 -4.20 -7.37
C VAL A 194 -2.00 -2.81 -7.73
N LEU A 195 -3.25 -2.70 -8.11
CA LEU A 195 -3.89 -1.42 -8.39
C LEU A 195 -4.84 -1.05 -7.24
N ALA A 196 -4.80 0.21 -6.83
CA ALA A 196 -5.78 0.74 -5.89
C ALA A 196 -6.35 2.06 -6.42
N PHE A 197 -7.68 2.17 -6.39
CA PHE A 197 -8.38 3.36 -6.83
C PHE A 197 -9.26 3.93 -5.74
N GLY A 198 -9.20 5.25 -5.60
CA GLY A 198 -10.14 6.01 -4.79
C GLY A 198 -10.95 6.95 -5.67
N ILE A 199 -12.27 6.97 -5.50
CA ILE A 199 -13.17 7.86 -6.24
C ILE A 199 -13.86 8.77 -5.24
N GLY A 200 -13.55 10.08 -5.29
CA GLY A 200 -14.01 11.06 -4.33
C GLY A 200 -14.51 12.36 -4.95
N ARG A 201 -14.81 13.34 -4.10
CA ARG A 201 -15.31 14.68 -4.47
C ARG A 201 -14.21 15.72 -4.60
N SER A 202 -13.04 15.42 -4.07
CA SER A 202 -11.83 16.25 -4.10
C SER A 202 -10.58 15.39 -4.29
N ASN A 203 -9.45 16.02 -4.66
CA ASN A 203 -8.18 15.32 -4.80
C ASN A 203 -7.75 14.65 -3.49
N TYR A 204 -7.92 15.36 -2.36
CA TYR A 204 -7.61 14.82 -1.03
C TYR A 204 -8.45 13.58 -0.72
N GLU A 205 -9.79 13.67 -0.89
CA GLU A 205 -10.70 12.55 -0.61
C GLU A 205 -10.40 11.35 -1.50
N ALA A 206 -10.21 11.56 -2.81
CA ALA A 206 -9.89 10.48 -3.75
C ALA A 206 -8.55 9.81 -3.40
N ALA A 207 -7.51 10.60 -3.11
CA ALA A 207 -6.20 10.07 -2.71
C ALA A 207 -6.27 9.27 -1.40
N SER A 208 -6.97 9.80 -0.38
CA SER A 208 -7.18 9.09 0.88
C SER A 208 -7.93 7.77 0.70
N LEU A 209 -8.98 7.75 -0.14
CA LEU A 209 -9.73 6.54 -0.44
C LEU A 209 -8.90 5.52 -1.21
N GLY A 210 -8.02 5.95 -2.12
CA GLY A 210 -7.10 5.07 -2.84
C GLY A 210 -6.08 4.41 -1.90
N MET A 211 -5.52 5.17 -0.97
CA MET A 211 -4.63 4.63 0.06
C MET A 211 -5.36 3.65 0.99
N GLU A 212 -6.60 3.98 1.39
CA GLU A 212 -7.40 3.08 2.20
C GLU A 212 -7.78 1.79 1.45
N ALA A 213 -8.08 1.87 0.14
CA ALA A 213 -8.31 0.71 -0.69
C ALA A 213 -7.09 -0.22 -0.69
N MET A 214 -5.88 0.33 -0.81
CA MET A 214 -4.62 -0.43 -0.72
C MET A 214 -4.44 -1.03 0.68
N ALA A 215 -4.71 -0.25 1.73
CA ALA A 215 -4.51 -0.68 3.11
C ALA A 215 -5.53 -1.72 3.59
N LYS A 216 -6.71 -1.82 2.98
CA LYS A 216 -7.80 -2.69 3.43
C LYS A 216 -8.22 -3.77 2.43
N GLY A 217 -7.75 -3.71 1.17
CA GLY A 217 -8.11 -4.67 0.14
C GLY A 217 -7.71 -6.12 0.49
N ASP A 218 -8.51 -7.09 0.09
CA ASP A 218 -8.24 -8.53 0.24
C ASP A 218 -8.37 -9.20 -1.13
N PHE A 219 -7.33 -9.90 -1.56
CA PHE A 219 -7.30 -10.57 -2.86
C PHE A 219 -8.34 -11.70 -3.01
N ARG A 220 -8.90 -12.18 -1.89
CA ARG A 220 -9.97 -13.20 -1.88
C ARG A 220 -11.35 -12.60 -2.09
N VAL A 221 -11.49 -11.29 -1.81
CA VAL A 221 -12.80 -10.60 -1.82
C VAL A 221 -12.71 -9.41 -2.78
N GLN A 222 -12.94 -9.68 -4.06
CA GLN A 222 -12.95 -8.65 -5.09
C GLN A 222 -14.35 -8.50 -5.70
N SER A 223 -14.80 -7.25 -5.88
CA SER A 223 -16.04 -6.92 -6.58
C SER A 223 -15.92 -7.17 -8.08
N GLU A 224 -17.06 -7.23 -8.78
CA GLU A 224 -17.09 -7.36 -10.25
C GLU A 224 -16.35 -6.21 -10.96
N MET A 225 -16.40 -4.99 -10.40
CA MET A 225 -15.64 -3.85 -10.92
C MET A 225 -14.13 -4.07 -10.81
N GLU A 226 -13.68 -4.54 -9.66
CA GLU A 226 -12.26 -4.81 -9.39
C GLU A 226 -11.73 -5.93 -10.27
N LYS A 227 -12.47 -7.02 -10.40
CA LYS A 227 -12.14 -8.12 -11.33
C LYS A 227 -12.05 -7.63 -12.77
N ARG A 228 -13.05 -6.89 -13.24
CA ARG A 228 -13.08 -6.33 -14.59
C ARG A 228 -11.85 -5.48 -14.89
N ILE A 229 -11.40 -4.64 -13.95
CA ILE A 229 -10.20 -3.83 -14.12
C ILE A 229 -8.96 -4.72 -14.16
N THR A 230 -8.84 -5.66 -13.23
CA THR A 230 -7.73 -6.63 -13.18
C THR A 230 -7.59 -7.41 -14.49
N ASP A 231 -8.67 -8.00 -14.96
CA ASP A 231 -8.71 -8.82 -16.18
C ASP A 231 -8.32 -7.99 -17.42
N ALA A 232 -8.90 -6.80 -17.56
CA ALA A 232 -8.60 -5.92 -18.71
C ALA A 232 -7.15 -5.43 -18.72
N VAL A 233 -6.53 -5.16 -17.55
CA VAL A 233 -5.11 -4.79 -17.51
C VAL A 233 -4.23 -6.01 -17.77
N ASN A 234 -4.63 -7.20 -17.36
CA ASN A 234 -3.92 -8.45 -17.63
C ASN A 234 -3.89 -8.80 -19.13
N GLU A 235 -4.89 -8.38 -19.91
CA GLU A 235 -4.88 -8.49 -21.39
C GLU A 235 -3.68 -7.79 -22.04
N SER A 236 -3.02 -6.86 -21.33
CA SER A 236 -1.78 -6.22 -21.82
C SER A 236 -0.62 -7.20 -22.00
N GLY A 237 -0.63 -8.32 -21.27
CA GLY A 237 0.37 -9.38 -21.39
C GLY A 237 1.78 -8.99 -20.97
N TYR A 238 1.97 -7.89 -20.21
CA TYR A 238 3.32 -7.52 -19.75
C TYR A 238 3.93 -8.59 -18.85
N GLY A 239 3.12 -9.24 -18.01
CA GLY A 239 3.52 -10.36 -17.16
C GLY A 239 4.54 -10.00 -16.08
N ALA A 240 4.96 -10.99 -15.32
CA ALA A 240 5.89 -10.81 -14.21
C ALA A 240 7.23 -10.22 -14.69
N LEU A 241 7.70 -9.16 -14.04
CA LEU A 241 8.88 -8.35 -14.40
C LEU A 241 8.91 -7.85 -15.86
N GLY A 242 7.74 -7.79 -16.53
CA GLY A 242 7.68 -7.38 -17.94
C GLY A 242 8.22 -8.43 -18.92
N LEU A 243 8.38 -9.67 -18.51
CA LEU A 243 8.91 -10.76 -19.33
C LEU A 243 7.83 -11.50 -20.17
N GLY A 244 6.65 -10.91 -20.25
CA GLY A 244 5.48 -11.52 -20.85
C GLY A 244 4.78 -12.48 -19.89
N GLY A 245 3.52 -12.80 -20.15
CA GLY A 245 2.74 -13.73 -19.34
C GLY A 245 1.34 -13.22 -19.02
N LYS A 246 0.60 -14.01 -18.25
CA LYS A 246 -0.82 -13.78 -17.97
C LYS A 246 -1.06 -12.77 -16.86
N THR A 247 -0.14 -12.67 -15.88
CA THR A 247 -0.36 -11.88 -14.67
C THR A 247 0.51 -10.62 -14.67
N THR A 248 -0.08 -9.51 -15.12
CA THR A 248 0.49 -8.16 -15.02
C THR A 248 0.06 -7.49 -13.70
N VAL A 249 -1.21 -7.72 -13.30
CA VAL A 249 -1.83 -7.23 -12.07
C VAL A 249 -2.32 -8.42 -11.27
N LEU A 250 -1.92 -8.47 -9.99
CA LEU A 250 -2.34 -9.53 -9.07
C LEU A 250 -3.78 -9.31 -8.59
N GLY A 251 -4.19 -8.06 -8.45
CA GLY A 251 -5.55 -7.65 -8.09
C GLY A 251 -5.73 -6.15 -8.08
N THR A 252 -6.98 -5.73 -8.09
CA THR A 252 -7.38 -4.32 -8.02
C THR A 252 -8.25 -4.10 -6.78
N PHE A 253 -8.08 -2.97 -6.11
CA PHE A 253 -8.91 -2.54 -4.99
C PHE A 253 -9.52 -1.18 -5.29
N VAL A 254 -10.84 -1.05 -5.10
CA VAL A 254 -11.56 0.19 -5.40
C VAL A 254 -12.35 0.65 -4.18
N LYS A 255 -12.19 1.92 -3.82
CA LYS A 255 -13.03 2.55 -2.81
C LYS A 255 -13.73 3.78 -3.37
N VAL A 256 -15.06 3.74 -3.36
CA VAL A 256 -15.91 4.84 -3.82
C VAL A 256 -16.48 5.55 -2.60
N GLY A 257 -16.13 6.83 -2.46
CA GLY A 257 -16.71 7.69 -1.42
C GLY A 257 -18.03 8.34 -1.87
N PRO A 258 -18.64 9.14 -0.98
CA PRO A 258 -19.80 9.95 -1.34
C PRO A 258 -19.52 10.80 -2.59
N GLN A 259 -20.53 11.01 -3.40
CA GLN A 259 -20.41 11.82 -4.62
C GLN A 259 -21.27 13.08 -4.53
N ARG A 260 -20.93 14.10 -5.29
CA ARG A 260 -21.74 15.30 -5.45
C ARG A 260 -22.26 15.42 -6.88
N ALA A 261 -23.30 16.18 -7.10
CA ALA A 261 -23.79 16.52 -8.43
C ALA A 261 -22.69 17.26 -9.22
N SER A 262 -22.15 16.62 -10.25
CA SER A 262 -21.09 17.13 -11.10
C SER A 262 -20.94 16.25 -12.33
N GLY A 263 -20.52 16.80 -13.46
CA GLY A 263 -20.15 16.05 -14.67
C GLY A 263 -18.83 15.30 -14.56
N ILE A 264 -18.10 15.42 -13.43
CA ILE A 264 -16.81 14.79 -13.21
C ILE A 264 -16.80 13.88 -11.97
N ARG A 265 -15.87 12.94 -11.97
CA ARG A 265 -15.38 12.23 -10.75
C ARG A 265 -13.91 12.54 -10.57
N VAL A 266 -13.48 12.71 -9.34
CA VAL A 266 -12.06 12.77 -9.03
C VAL A 266 -11.61 11.35 -8.72
N VAL A 267 -10.69 10.83 -9.50
CA VAL A 267 -10.18 9.46 -9.39
C VAL A 267 -8.71 9.53 -9.05
N SER A 268 -8.32 8.83 -8.00
CA SER A 268 -6.92 8.62 -7.61
C SER A 268 -6.55 7.18 -7.89
N MET A 269 -5.44 6.97 -8.59
CA MET A 269 -4.81 5.68 -8.78
C MET A 269 -3.53 5.60 -7.95
N ARG A 270 -3.36 4.50 -7.25
CA ARG A 270 -2.11 4.07 -6.62
C ARG A 270 -1.74 2.69 -7.15
N LEU A 271 -0.46 2.44 -7.29
CA LEU A 271 0.06 1.11 -7.62
C LEU A 271 0.81 0.57 -6.41
N GLY A 272 0.81 -0.74 -6.27
CA GLY A 272 1.76 -1.46 -5.43
C GLY A 272 2.63 -2.35 -6.32
N CYS A 273 3.89 -2.57 -5.96
CA CYS A 273 4.76 -3.49 -6.70
C CYS A 273 4.45 -4.96 -6.35
N CYS A 274 5.23 -5.89 -6.84
CA CYS A 274 5.04 -7.32 -6.59
C CYS A 274 5.17 -7.74 -5.12
N PHE A 275 5.66 -6.88 -4.26
CA PHE A 275 5.70 -7.08 -2.81
C PHE A 275 4.62 -6.33 -2.03
N ASP A 276 3.90 -5.41 -2.68
CA ASP A 276 2.84 -4.64 -2.06
C ASP A 276 1.47 -5.38 -2.11
N PRO A 277 0.54 -5.02 -1.24
CA PRO A 277 0.71 -4.08 -0.13
C PRO A 277 1.40 -4.72 1.08
N ARG A 278 2.58 -4.19 1.43
CA ARG A 278 3.32 -4.58 2.64
C ARG A 278 2.63 -3.98 3.85
N ARG A 279 1.78 -4.74 4.51
CA ARG A 279 0.99 -4.23 5.64
C ARG A 279 0.75 -5.28 6.71
N ALA A 280 0.61 -4.79 7.95
CA ALA A 280 0.21 -5.57 9.11
C ALA A 280 -0.67 -4.72 10.04
N GLU A 281 -1.34 -5.38 10.96
CA GLU A 281 -2.24 -4.74 11.91
C GLU A 281 -1.95 -5.19 13.34
N CYS A 282 -2.22 -4.28 14.31
CA CYS A 282 -2.32 -4.61 15.72
C CYS A 282 -3.53 -3.93 16.36
N LEU A 283 -3.91 -4.43 17.53
CA LEU A 283 -5.04 -3.95 18.31
C LEU A 283 -4.56 -3.46 19.68
N PHE A 284 -5.05 -2.30 20.09
CA PHE A 284 -4.93 -1.77 21.44
C PHE A 284 -6.32 -1.83 22.10
N GLU A 285 -6.44 -2.65 23.13
CA GLU A 285 -7.71 -2.84 23.86
C GLU A 285 -7.96 -1.63 24.78
N GLY A 286 -9.14 -1.02 24.65
CA GLY A 286 -9.55 0.17 25.40
C GLY A 286 -10.20 -0.10 26.76
#